data_a01ea7eb4495f7d62fe68007e87610c6
#
_entry.id   a01ea7eb4495f7d62fe68007e87610c6
#
_cell.length_a   1.000
_cell.length_b   1.000
_cell.length_c   1.000
_cell.angle_alpha   90.00
_cell.angle_beta   90.00
_cell.angle_gamma   90.00
#
_symmetry.space_group_name_H-M   'P 1'
#
loop_
_entity.id
_entity.type
_entity.pdbx_description
1 polymer ?
#
loop_
_entity_poly.entity_id
_entity_poly.type
_entity_poly.pdbx_seq_one_letter_code
_entity_poly.pdbx_strand_id
1 'polypeptide(L)'
;MGQGFAHERLPEKGTVLLLDTYDLTEILKECQSYASVGYKIASSQHENLKTTLSNAASRINETLIDFNSSPCYVSSATDLLSQQLIDIESAFNNLSFAFKEDLENLRENLSKFSVTLFGRTMAGKSTLMEILTNGDGLSIGNGAQRTTRDVRQYNWNGLEITDVPGIGAFEGEDDEQIAFEAAKKADLILFLITDDAPQAAEAECFGRIMDLGKPVICIMNVKASAPEGKSIKLLTRDIEKRF
;
A
#
# COMPACT_ATOMS: atom_id res chain seq x y z
N MET A 1 -32.57 -5.63 -9.98
CA MET A 1 -32.11 -6.03 -11.32
C MET A 1 -30.63 -6.36 -11.19
N GLY A 2 -30.30 -7.65 -11.04
CA GLY A 2 -28.94 -8.12 -10.88
C GLY A 2 -28.25 -8.19 -12.24
N GLN A 3 -27.16 -7.47 -12.39
CA GLN A 3 -26.23 -7.70 -13.50
C GLN A 3 -25.34 -8.87 -13.12
N GLY A 4 -25.53 -10.01 -13.80
CA GLY A 4 -24.72 -11.19 -13.67
C GLY A 4 -23.33 -10.94 -14.23
N PHE A 5 -22.31 -11.21 -13.41
CA PHE A 5 -20.94 -11.34 -13.90
C PHE A 5 -20.88 -12.51 -14.87
N ALA A 6 -20.52 -12.23 -16.12
CA ALA A 6 -20.24 -13.23 -17.13
C ALA A 6 -19.02 -14.07 -16.67
N HIS A 7 -19.24 -15.35 -16.43
CA HIS A 7 -18.17 -16.32 -16.30
C HIS A 7 -17.48 -16.48 -17.67
N GLU A 8 -16.41 -15.76 -17.91
CA GLU A 8 -15.53 -16.06 -19.03
C GLU A 8 -14.89 -17.43 -18.81
N ARG A 9 -15.06 -18.30 -19.79
CA ARG A 9 -14.45 -19.64 -19.80
C ARG A 9 -12.95 -19.50 -19.89
N LEU A 10 -12.25 -20.14 -18.97
CA LEU A 10 -10.79 -20.30 -19.04
C LEU A 10 -10.41 -20.92 -20.40
N PRO A 11 -9.40 -20.37 -21.09
CA PRO A 11 -8.97 -20.88 -22.39
C PRO A 11 -8.44 -22.32 -22.30
N GLU A 12 -8.73 -23.11 -23.32
CA GLU A 12 -8.21 -24.46 -23.48
C GLU A 12 -6.66 -24.42 -23.62
N LYS A 13 -6.01 -25.52 -23.24
CA LYS A 13 -4.55 -25.70 -23.24
C LYS A 13 -3.92 -25.12 -24.52
N GLY A 14 -3.04 -24.13 -24.34
CA GLY A 14 -2.22 -23.57 -25.41
C GLY A 14 -2.65 -22.23 -25.97
N THR A 15 -3.75 -21.64 -25.49
CA THR A 15 -4.10 -20.27 -25.86
C THR A 15 -3.22 -19.32 -25.03
N VAL A 16 -2.14 -18.84 -25.64
CA VAL A 16 -1.50 -17.61 -25.18
C VAL A 16 -2.56 -16.53 -25.41
N LEU A 17 -3.15 -16.01 -24.33
CA LEU A 17 -3.85 -14.76 -24.40
C LEU A 17 -2.83 -13.73 -24.86
N LEU A 18 -2.83 -13.43 -26.17
CA LEU A 18 -2.37 -12.15 -26.64
C LEU A 18 -3.33 -11.15 -26.00
N LEU A 19 -3.03 -10.73 -24.76
CA LEU A 19 -3.53 -9.48 -24.26
C LEU A 19 -3.22 -8.48 -25.36
N ASP A 20 -4.27 -7.91 -25.97
CA ASP A 20 -4.11 -6.71 -26.77
C ASP A 20 -3.15 -5.85 -26.01
N THR A 21 -2.02 -5.53 -26.63
CA THR A 21 -0.93 -4.80 -26.01
C THR A 21 -1.44 -3.42 -25.64
N TYR A 22 -2.12 -3.32 -24.49
CA TYR A 22 -2.26 -2.02 -23.86
C TYR A 22 -0.86 -1.48 -23.72
N ASP A 23 -0.61 -0.34 -24.33
CA ASP A 23 0.69 0.30 -24.21
C ASP A 23 0.85 0.67 -22.71
N LEU A 24 1.67 -0.11 -22.01
CA LEU A 24 1.96 0.13 -20.58
C LEU A 24 2.33 1.58 -20.34
N THR A 25 3.01 2.21 -21.29
CA THR A 25 3.41 3.62 -21.24
C THR A 25 2.19 4.55 -21.19
N GLU A 26 1.13 4.24 -21.94
CA GLU A 26 -0.09 5.04 -21.95
C GLU A 26 -0.87 4.88 -20.65
N ILE A 27 -0.99 3.65 -20.16
CA ILE A 27 -1.62 3.37 -18.85
C ILE A 27 -0.89 4.08 -17.72
N LEU A 28 0.45 4.03 -17.71
CA LEU A 28 1.24 4.71 -16.68
C LEU A 28 1.08 6.24 -16.73
N LYS A 29 0.99 6.85 -17.91
CA LYS A 29 0.69 8.27 -18.07
C LYS A 29 -0.69 8.62 -17.51
N GLU A 30 -1.68 7.77 -17.74
CA GLU A 30 -3.02 7.95 -17.19
C GLU A 30 -3.02 7.86 -15.66
N CYS A 31 -2.35 6.86 -15.08
CA CYS A 31 -2.16 6.73 -13.64
C CYS A 31 -1.48 7.97 -13.03
N GLN A 32 -0.42 8.48 -13.66
CA GLN A 32 0.27 9.71 -13.24
C GLN A 32 -0.65 10.93 -13.29
N SER A 33 -1.51 11.02 -14.30
CA SER A 33 -2.50 12.09 -14.41
C SER A 33 -3.48 12.06 -13.23
N TYR A 34 -4.04 10.89 -12.91
CA TYR A 34 -4.94 10.74 -11.76
C TYR A 34 -4.23 11.01 -10.42
N ALA A 35 -3.01 10.52 -10.23
CA ALA A 35 -2.21 10.80 -9.05
C ALA A 35 -1.97 12.30 -8.87
N SER A 36 -1.66 13.02 -9.96
CA SER A 36 -1.47 14.48 -9.96
C SER A 36 -2.76 15.23 -9.58
N VAL A 37 -3.91 14.78 -10.05
CA VAL A 37 -5.22 15.35 -9.67
C VAL A 37 -5.48 15.08 -8.18
N GLY A 38 -5.29 13.86 -7.72
CA GLY A 38 -5.44 13.49 -6.31
C GLY A 38 -4.55 14.34 -5.38
N TYR A 39 -3.29 14.52 -5.74
CA TYR A 39 -2.35 15.38 -5.00
C TYR A 39 -2.86 16.82 -4.90
N LYS A 40 -3.32 17.42 -6.02
CA LYS A 40 -3.85 18.78 -6.02
C LYS A 40 -5.07 18.94 -5.13
N ILE A 41 -5.98 17.96 -5.16
CA ILE A 41 -7.17 17.96 -4.30
C ILE A 41 -6.74 17.87 -2.82
N ALA A 42 -5.87 16.92 -2.46
CA ALA A 42 -5.40 16.73 -1.10
C ALA A 42 -4.68 17.98 -0.57
N SER A 43 -3.79 18.58 -1.38
CA SER A 43 -3.09 19.80 -1.01
C SER A 43 -4.06 20.98 -0.80
N SER A 44 -5.05 21.14 -1.68
CA SER A 44 -6.06 22.19 -1.56
C SER A 44 -6.92 22.00 -0.30
N GLN A 45 -7.34 20.78 0.01
CA GLN A 45 -8.12 20.48 1.21
C GLN A 45 -7.30 20.74 2.48
N HIS A 46 -6.02 20.42 2.48
CA HIS A 46 -5.14 20.73 3.61
C HIS A 46 -5.05 22.22 3.90
N GLU A 47 -4.82 23.05 2.87
CA GLU A 47 -4.76 24.50 3.03
C GLU A 47 -6.11 25.10 3.45
N ASN A 48 -7.22 24.59 2.93
CA ASN A 48 -8.56 24.99 3.35
C ASN A 48 -8.82 24.69 4.83
N LEU A 49 -8.42 23.49 5.30
CA LEU A 49 -8.56 23.07 6.68
C LEU A 49 -7.73 23.98 7.61
N LYS A 50 -6.48 24.23 7.24
CA LYS A 50 -5.57 25.14 7.96
C LYS A 50 -6.14 26.56 8.09
N THR A 51 -6.66 27.09 6.98
CA THR A 51 -7.28 28.42 6.97
C THR A 51 -8.53 28.46 7.87
N THR A 52 -9.37 27.41 7.77
CA THR A 52 -10.60 27.33 8.58
C THR A 52 -10.30 27.27 10.08
N LEU A 53 -9.29 26.48 10.46
CA LEU A 53 -8.88 26.38 11.87
C LEU A 53 -8.28 27.71 12.37
N SER A 54 -7.42 28.35 11.59
CA SER A 54 -6.85 29.65 11.94
C SER A 54 -7.95 30.71 12.15
N ASN A 55 -8.95 30.74 11.29
CA ASN A 55 -10.09 31.64 11.43
C ASN A 55 -10.93 31.31 12.69
N ALA A 56 -11.13 30.02 12.97
CA ALA A 56 -11.85 29.62 14.19
C ALA A 56 -11.08 30.02 15.45
N ALA A 57 -9.76 29.78 15.48
CA ALA A 57 -8.89 30.17 16.58
C ALA A 57 -8.92 31.70 16.82
N SER A 58 -8.83 32.49 15.76
CA SER A 58 -8.92 33.96 15.86
C SER A 58 -10.24 34.43 16.45
N ARG A 59 -11.37 33.84 16.01
CA ARG A 59 -12.71 34.18 16.55
C ARG A 59 -12.85 33.81 18.02
N ILE A 60 -12.30 32.66 18.45
CA ILE A 60 -12.32 32.27 19.87
C ILE A 60 -11.49 33.25 20.70
N ASN A 61 -10.29 33.62 20.20
CA ASN A 61 -9.45 34.59 20.90
C ASN A 61 -10.11 35.97 21.03
N GLU A 62 -10.76 36.47 19.97
CA GLU A 62 -11.54 37.70 20.03
C GLU A 62 -12.64 37.62 21.08
N THR A 63 -13.40 36.52 21.11
CA THR A 63 -14.46 36.28 22.11
C THR A 63 -13.90 36.23 23.52
N LEU A 64 -12.73 35.61 23.73
CA LEU A 64 -12.05 35.56 25.02
C LEU A 64 -11.62 36.95 25.50
N ILE A 65 -11.12 37.80 24.60
CA ILE A 65 -10.75 39.19 24.94
C ILE A 65 -11.99 39.98 25.38
N ASP A 66 -13.09 39.87 24.62
CA ASP A 66 -14.35 40.54 24.95
C ASP A 66 -14.92 40.04 26.29
N PHE A 67 -14.86 38.74 26.56
CA PHE A 67 -15.33 38.15 27.80
C PHE A 67 -14.47 38.58 29.00
N ASN A 68 -13.16 38.67 28.85
CA ASN A 68 -12.25 39.18 29.90
C ASN A 68 -12.50 40.63 30.26
N SER A 69 -13.06 41.39 29.35
CA SER A 69 -13.41 42.81 29.55
C SER A 69 -14.82 43.00 30.14
N SER A 70 -15.58 41.91 30.30
CA SER A 70 -16.95 41.93 30.79
C SER A 70 -17.04 42.02 32.33
N PRO A 71 -18.05 42.72 32.86
CA PRO A 71 -18.33 42.73 34.30
C PRO A 71 -18.68 41.34 34.90
N CYS A 72 -19.04 40.36 34.05
CA CYS A 72 -19.37 38.99 34.42
C CYS A 72 -18.20 38.03 34.25
N TYR A 73 -16.97 38.52 34.30
CA TYR A 73 -15.75 37.72 34.12
C TYR A 73 -15.63 36.58 35.15
N VAL A 74 -15.41 35.35 34.67
CA VAL A 74 -15.15 34.18 35.50
C VAL A 74 -13.83 33.56 35.02
N SER A 75 -12.74 33.76 35.81
CA SER A 75 -11.38 33.36 35.41
C SER A 75 -11.25 31.87 35.04
N SER A 76 -11.92 30.99 35.82
CA SER A 76 -11.85 29.55 35.59
C SER A 76 -12.44 29.10 34.24
N ALA A 77 -13.46 29.80 33.73
CA ALA A 77 -14.03 29.50 32.42
C ALA A 77 -13.11 29.96 31.28
N THR A 78 -12.48 31.11 31.44
CA THR A 78 -11.53 31.66 30.47
C THR A 78 -10.26 30.79 30.39
N ASP A 79 -9.75 30.40 31.56
CA ASP A 79 -8.56 29.53 31.63
C ASP A 79 -8.81 28.17 30.93
N LEU A 80 -10.01 27.58 31.18
CA LEU A 80 -10.40 26.32 30.52
C LEU A 80 -10.50 26.45 28.99
N LEU A 81 -11.17 27.51 28.51
CA LEU A 81 -11.32 27.75 27.07
C LEU A 81 -10.00 28.04 26.41
N SER A 82 -9.12 28.81 27.06
CA SER A 82 -7.77 29.08 26.54
C SER A 82 -6.93 27.81 26.45
N GLN A 83 -7.00 26.93 27.46
CA GLN A 83 -6.30 25.66 27.45
C GLN A 83 -6.83 24.74 26.33
N GLN A 84 -8.16 24.64 26.18
CA GLN A 84 -8.74 23.84 25.09
C GLN A 84 -8.34 24.35 23.71
N LEU A 85 -8.22 25.65 23.49
CA LEU A 85 -7.74 26.22 22.24
C LEU A 85 -6.30 25.81 21.95
N ILE A 86 -5.41 25.91 22.96
CA ILE A 86 -4.01 25.48 22.84
C ILE A 86 -3.92 23.99 22.50
N ASP A 87 -4.73 23.16 23.15
CA ASP A 87 -4.75 21.71 22.92
C ASP A 87 -5.20 21.38 21.49
N ILE A 88 -6.24 22.05 20.98
CA ILE A 88 -6.74 21.90 19.61
C ILE A 88 -5.68 22.34 18.59
N GLU A 89 -5.08 23.51 18.78
CA GLU A 89 -4.03 24.02 17.88
C GLU A 89 -2.80 23.09 17.87
N SER A 90 -2.39 22.59 19.03
CA SER A 90 -1.28 21.65 19.14
C SER A 90 -1.57 20.33 18.43
N ALA A 91 -2.74 19.74 18.66
CA ALA A 91 -3.15 18.50 18.00
C ALA A 91 -3.21 18.67 16.47
N PHE A 92 -3.78 19.80 16.01
CA PHE A 92 -3.83 20.09 14.58
C PHE A 92 -2.45 20.28 13.95
N ASN A 93 -1.57 21.02 14.62
CA ASN A 93 -0.21 21.25 14.11
C ASN A 93 0.56 19.95 13.96
N ASN A 94 0.42 19.02 14.90
CA ASN A 94 1.04 17.71 14.83
C ASN A 94 0.50 16.89 13.64
N LEU A 95 -0.82 16.84 13.45
CA LEU A 95 -1.45 16.15 12.32
C LEU A 95 -1.11 16.82 10.98
N SER A 96 -1.09 18.14 10.95
CA SER A 96 -0.75 18.93 9.76
C SER A 96 0.70 18.71 9.32
N PHE A 97 1.61 18.57 10.27
CA PHE A 97 3.02 18.27 9.98
C PHE A 97 3.18 16.87 9.35
N ALA A 98 2.58 15.83 9.95
CA ALA A 98 2.61 14.49 9.41
C ALA A 98 1.98 14.42 8.00
N PHE A 99 0.83 15.06 7.82
CA PHE A 99 0.16 15.09 6.51
C PHE A 99 0.96 15.85 5.45
N LYS A 100 1.67 16.90 5.83
CA LYS A 100 2.55 17.62 4.91
C LYS A 100 3.72 16.74 4.45
N GLU A 101 4.32 15.97 5.34
CA GLU A 101 5.36 15.01 5.02
C GLU A 101 4.84 13.95 4.02
N ASP A 102 3.65 13.41 4.25
CA ASP A 102 3.00 12.47 3.33
C ASP A 102 2.73 13.10 1.96
N LEU A 103 2.29 14.36 1.91
CA LEU A 103 2.09 15.09 0.66
C LEU A 103 3.40 15.32 -0.11
N GLU A 104 4.49 15.62 0.57
CA GLU A 104 5.80 15.79 -0.06
C GLU A 104 6.30 14.45 -0.62
N ASN A 105 6.19 13.37 0.14
CA ASN A 105 6.50 12.01 -0.31
C ASN A 105 5.66 11.62 -1.55
N LEU A 106 4.37 11.92 -1.52
CA LEU A 106 3.48 11.68 -2.67
C LEU A 106 3.92 12.49 -3.89
N ARG A 107 4.27 13.76 -3.71
CA ARG A 107 4.73 14.64 -4.78
C ARG A 107 5.99 14.11 -5.46
N GLU A 108 6.96 13.65 -4.70
CA GLU A 108 8.21 13.09 -5.23
C GLU A 108 7.99 11.81 -6.04
N ASN A 109 6.93 11.07 -5.73
CA ASN A 109 6.61 9.80 -6.36
C ASN A 109 5.52 9.90 -7.45
N LEU A 110 4.99 11.11 -7.75
CA LEU A 110 3.93 11.29 -8.78
C LEU A 110 4.31 10.78 -10.17
N SER A 111 5.60 10.74 -10.50
CA SER A 111 6.10 10.27 -11.79
C SER A 111 6.41 8.79 -11.83
N LYS A 112 6.28 8.08 -10.71
CA LYS A 112 6.60 6.68 -10.56
C LYS A 112 5.32 5.89 -10.30
N PHE A 113 5.32 4.65 -10.73
CA PHE A 113 4.31 3.66 -10.31
C PHE A 113 5.04 2.53 -9.62
N SER A 114 4.77 2.38 -8.33
CA SER A 114 5.49 1.45 -7.47
C SER A 114 4.73 0.14 -7.29
N VAL A 115 5.44 -0.97 -7.49
CA VAL A 115 4.90 -2.33 -7.34
C VAL A 115 5.72 -3.07 -6.30
N THR A 116 5.09 -3.52 -5.23
CA THR A 116 5.79 -4.31 -4.19
C THR A 116 5.49 -5.80 -4.34
N LEU A 117 6.54 -6.61 -4.37
CA LEU A 117 6.45 -8.07 -4.36
C LEU A 117 6.35 -8.55 -2.92
N PHE A 118 5.18 -9.00 -2.49
CA PHE A 118 4.91 -9.46 -1.14
C PHE A 118 4.63 -10.97 -1.10
N GLY A 119 4.90 -11.62 0.02
CA GLY A 119 4.65 -13.05 0.17
C GLY A 119 5.71 -13.75 1.00
N ARG A 120 5.46 -15.04 1.29
CA ARG A 120 6.32 -15.89 2.11
C ARG A 120 7.76 -15.98 1.57
N THR A 121 8.71 -16.28 2.47
CA THR A 121 10.06 -16.70 2.07
C THR A 121 9.95 -17.89 1.11
N MET A 122 10.74 -17.88 0.05
CA MET A 122 10.71 -18.89 -1.03
C MET A 122 9.44 -18.90 -1.90
N ALA A 123 8.55 -17.90 -1.80
CA ALA A 123 7.39 -17.79 -2.71
C ALA A 123 7.78 -17.47 -4.16
N GLY A 124 9.03 -17.08 -4.42
CA GLY A 124 9.54 -16.79 -5.75
C GLY A 124 9.57 -15.30 -6.10
N LYS A 125 9.47 -14.40 -5.11
CA LYS A 125 9.51 -12.95 -5.31
C LYS A 125 10.76 -12.50 -6.07
N SER A 126 11.95 -12.81 -5.54
CA SER A 126 13.23 -12.45 -6.16
C SER A 126 13.41 -13.11 -7.54
N THR A 127 12.90 -14.34 -7.72
CA THR A 127 12.92 -14.99 -9.03
C THR A 127 12.04 -14.27 -10.05
N LEU A 128 10.82 -13.87 -9.66
CA LEU A 128 9.93 -13.09 -10.51
C LEU A 128 10.57 -11.76 -10.89
N MET A 129 11.16 -11.08 -9.92
CA MET A 129 11.86 -9.83 -10.16
C MET A 129 13.02 -9.98 -11.15
N GLU A 130 13.88 -10.99 -10.98
CA GLU A 130 14.98 -11.28 -11.91
C GLU A 130 14.47 -11.53 -13.33
N ILE A 131 13.37 -12.27 -13.48
CA ILE A 131 12.76 -12.53 -14.78
C ILE A 131 12.27 -11.24 -15.42
N LEU A 132 11.57 -10.38 -14.67
CA LEU A 132 11.02 -9.12 -15.17
C LEU A 132 12.12 -8.13 -15.53
N THR A 133 13.18 -8.05 -14.73
CA THR A 133 14.23 -7.05 -14.90
C THR A 133 15.40 -7.51 -15.77
N ASN A 134 15.37 -8.76 -16.26
CA ASN A 134 16.52 -9.42 -16.92
C ASN A 134 17.80 -9.32 -16.06
N GLY A 135 17.64 -9.55 -14.75
CA GLY A 135 18.72 -9.48 -13.78
C GLY A 135 19.80 -10.56 -14.00
N ASP A 136 20.85 -10.48 -13.22
CA ASP A 136 22.00 -11.39 -13.29
C ASP A 136 21.83 -12.69 -12.46
N GLY A 137 20.67 -12.85 -11.82
CA GLY A 137 20.36 -14.01 -10.97
C GLY A 137 20.98 -13.97 -9.58
N LEU A 138 21.71 -12.92 -9.21
CA LEU A 138 22.40 -12.81 -7.92
C LEU A 138 21.43 -12.61 -6.75
N SER A 139 20.22 -12.12 -7.01
CA SER A 139 19.18 -11.95 -6.01
C SER A 139 18.38 -13.23 -5.75
N ILE A 140 18.51 -14.25 -6.63
CA ILE A 140 17.84 -15.54 -6.45
C ILE A 140 18.58 -16.34 -5.38
N GLY A 141 17.91 -16.65 -4.28
CA GLY A 141 18.52 -17.41 -3.21
C GLY A 141 18.73 -18.89 -3.55
N ASN A 142 19.82 -19.43 -3.05
CA ASN A 142 20.21 -20.85 -3.21
C ASN A 142 19.41 -21.81 -2.29
N GLY A 143 18.15 -21.47 -1.95
CA GLY A 143 17.34 -22.29 -1.05
C GLY A 143 17.62 -22.08 0.45
N ALA A 144 18.48 -21.13 0.81
CA ALA A 144 18.69 -20.74 2.20
C ALA A 144 17.47 -19.93 2.72
N GLN A 145 17.10 -20.13 3.97
CA GLN A 145 15.86 -19.59 4.57
C GLN A 145 15.74 -18.06 4.63
N ARG A 146 16.74 -17.29 4.22
CA ARG A 146 16.74 -15.82 4.30
C ARG A 146 17.62 -15.24 3.21
N THR A 147 17.06 -15.05 2.04
CA THR A 147 17.81 -14.57 0.88
C THR A 147 17.75 -13.07 0.68
N THR A 148 16.63 -12.43 1.01
CA THR A 148 16.47 -10.98 0.93
C THR A 148 16.38 -10.41 2.34
N ARG A 149 17.41 -9.69 2.79
CA ARG A 149 17.45 -9.03 4.10
C ARG A 149 17.09 -7.55 4.03
N ASP A 150 17.27 -6.98 2.84
CA ASP A 150 17.05 -5.57 2.59
C ASP A 150 16.02 -5.39 1.48
N VAL A 151 15.33 -4.26 1.52
CA VAL A 151 14.45 -3.82 0.43
C VAL A 151 15.31 -3.52 -0.80
N ARG A 152 14.98 -4.11 -1.94
CA ARG A 152 15.65 -3.85 -3.22
C ARG A 152 14.67 -3.25 -4.20
N GLN A 153 15.10 -2.19 -4.87
CA GLN A 153 14.29 -1.48 -5.86
C GLN A 153 14.92 -1.59 -7.25
N TYR A 154 14.06 -1.83 -8.23
CA TYR A 154 14.45 -2.02 -9.63
C TYR A 154 13.48 -1.26 -10.53
N ASN A 155 14.02 -0.61 -11.55
CA ASN A 155 13.21 0.02 -12.59
C ASN A 155 12.98 -0.94 -13.75
N TRP A 156 11.72 -1.15 -14.11
CA TRP A 156 11.34 -1.97 -15.24
C TRP A 156 10.20 -1.31 -16.02
N ASN A 157 10.50 -0.90 -17.27
CA ASN A 157 9.52 -0.28 -18.17
C ASN A 157 8.70 0.87 -17.56
N GLY A 158 9.31 1.69 -16.70
CA GLY A 158 8.64 2.81 -16.03
C GLY A 158 7.93 2.44 -14.71
N LEU A 159 7.97 1.16 -14.32
CA LEU A 159 7.56 0.70 -12.99
C LEU A 159 8.77 0.67 -12.05
N GLU A 160 8.57 1.04 -10.79
CA GLU A 160 9.52 0.80 -9.71
C GLU A 160 9.09 -0.47 -8.97
N ILE A 161 9.82 -1.57 -9.17
CA ILE A 161 9.53 -2.85 -8.53
C ILE A 161 10.35 -2.97 -7.26
N THR A 162 9.69 -3.23 -6.14
CA THR A 162 10.31 -3.40 -4.82
C THR A 162 10.21 -4.86 -4.39
N ASP A 163 11.35 -5.53 -4.20
CA ASP A 163 11.44 -6.85 -3.57
C ASP A 163 11.70 -6.67 -2.07
N VAL A 164 10.84 -7.27 -1.26
CA VAL A 164 10.89 -7.16 0.21
C VAL A 164 11.26 -8.50 0.86
N PRO A 165 11.77 -8.49 2.10
CA PRO A 165 11.97 -9.70 2.87
C PRO A 165 10.72 -10.57 2.89
N GLY A 166 10.90 -11.89 2.87
CA GLY A 166 9.78 -12.84 2.93
C GLY A 166 9.19 -12.93 4.32
N ILE A 167 7.87 -12.94 4.41
CA ILE A 167 7.15 -13.18 5.67
C ILE A 167 7.32 -14.62 6.14
N GLY A 168 7.24 -14.86 7.45
CA GLY A 168 7.33 -16.19 8.06
C GLY A 168 8.75 -16.76 8.16
N ALA A 169 9.80 -15.96 8.01
CA ALA A 169 11.16 -16.35 8.34
C ALA A 169 11.37 -16.38 9.86
N PHE A 170 12.23 -17.26 10.35
CA PHE A 170 12.37 -17.67 11.75
C PHE A 170 12.80 -16.56 12.77
N GLU A 171 13.16 -15.35 12.29
CA GLU A 171 13.55 -14.19 13.12
C GLU A 171 12.88 -12.89 12.61
N GLY A 172 11.62 -12.95 12.20
CA GLY A 172 11.07 -12.10 11.17
C GLY A 172 10.17 -10.96 11.59
N GLU A 173 10.07 -10.53 12.86
CA GLU A 173 9.23 -9.36 13.20
C GLU A 173 9.74 -8.09 12.51
N ASP A 174 11.07 -7.87 12.50
CA ASP A 174 11.67 -6.72 11.82
C ASP A 174 11.51 -6.80 10.29
N ASP A 175 11.72 -7.98 9.70
CA ASP A 175 11.58 -8.20 8.26
C ASP A 175 10.12 -8.01 7.81
N GLU A 176 9.17 -8.46 8.62
CA GLU A 176 7.75 -8.28 8.37
C GLU A 176 7.35 -6.82 8.42
N GLN A 177 7.83 -6.08 9.41
CA GLN A 177 7.56 -4.64 9.51
C GLN A 177 8.11 -3.88 8.30
N ILE A 178 9.35 -4.18 7.88
CA ILE A 178 9.97 -3.60 6.68
C ILE A 178 9.13 -3.89 5.44
N ALA A 179 8.63 -5.13 5.28
CA ALA A 179 7.80 -5.51 4.16
C ALA A 179 6.46 -4.74 4.16
N PHE A 180 5.81 -4.59 5.32
CA PHE A 180 4.58 -3.83 5.45
C PHE A 180 4.77 -2.33 5.19
N GLU A 181 5.87 -1.73 5.63
CA GLU A 181 6.17 -0.32 5.33
C GLU A 181 6.39 -0.09 3.83
N ALA A 182 7.02 -1.03 3.13
CA ALA A 182 7.12 -0.99 1.67
C ALA A 182 5.75 -1.14 1.00
N ALA A 183 4.91 -2.06 1.49
CA ALA A 183 3.56 -2.27 0.96
C ALA A 183 2.66 -1.02 1.13
N LYS A 184 2.76 -0.31 2.25
CA LYS A 184 2.03 0.96 2.46
C LYS A 184 2.37 2.03 1.43
N LYS A 185 3.60 2.05 0.94
CA LYS A 185 4.08 3.02 -0.05
C LYS A 185 3.79 2.61 -1.49
N ALA A 186 3.45 1.35 -1.73
CA ALA A 186 3.19 0.82 -3.07
C ALA A 186 1.86 1.34 -3.66
N ASP A 187 1.83 1.47 -4.99
CA ASP A 187 0.60 1.71 -5.75
C ASP A 187 -0.13 0.40 -6.05
N LEU A 188 0.63 -0.70 -6.16
CA LEU A 188 0.14 -2.05 -6.41
C LEU A 188 0.95 -3.07 -5.62
N ILE A 189 0.29 -4.06 -5.04
CA ILE A 189 0.94 -5.16 -4.35
C ILE A 189 0.73 -6.45 -5.16
N LEU A 190 1.82 -7.13 -5.49
CA LEU A 190 1.81 -8.49 -6.04
C LEU A 190 2.03 -9.47 -4.89
N PHE A 191 0.96 -10.12 -4.44
CA PHE A 191 1.03 -11.11 -3.37
C PHE A 191 1.32 -12.49 -3.93
N LEU A 192 2.54 -13.00 -3.71
CA LEU A 192 2.98 -14.29 -4.22
C LEU A 192 2.70 -15.40 -3.22
N ILE A 193 2.00 -16.41 -3.67
CA ILE A 193 1.76 -17.69 -2.98
C ILE A 193 2.35 -18.83 -3.80
N THR A 194 2.61 -19.96 -3.14
CA THR A 194 3.12 -21.16 -3.81
C THR A 194 2.03 -22.20 -3.95
N ASP A 195 2.28 -23.24 -4.75
CA ASP A 195 1.45 -24.42 -4.89
C ASP A 195 1.50 -25.37 -3.68
N ASP A 196 2.29 -25.03 -2.64
CA ASP A 196 2.24 -25.70 -1.34
C ASP A 196 0.94 -25.36 -0.60
N ALA A 197 0.62 -26.16 0.45
CA ALA A 197 -0.53 -25.85 1.30
C ALA A 197 -0.36 -24.48 1.96
N PRO A 198 -1.34 -23.56 1.81
CA PRO A 198 -1.28 -22.25 2.44
C PRO A 198 -1.12 -22.33 3.96
N GLN A 199 -0.23 -21.54 4.52
CA GLN A 199 -0.03 -21.48 5.96
C GLN A 199 -0.94 -20.43 6.59
N ALA A 200 -1.30 -20.62 7.87
CA ALA A 200 -2.13 -19.65 8.59
C ALA A 200 -1.51 -18.24 8.61
N ALA A 201 -0.19 -18.15 8.76
CA ALA A 201 0.54 -16.88 8.72
C ALA A 201 0.43 -16.15 7.37
N GLU A 202 0.35 -16.88 6.24
CA GLU A 202 0.14 -16.26 4.92
C GLU A 202 -1.26 -15.65 4.82
N ALA A 203 -2.29 -16.35 5.31
CA ALA A 203 -3.65 -15.85 5.31
C ALA A 203 -3.81 -14.61 6.23
N GLU A 204 -3.19 -14.64 7.41
CA GLU A 204 -3.16 -13.49 8.33
C GLU A 204 -2.47 -12.28 7.69
N CYS A 205 -1.28 -12.47 7.10
CA CYS A 205 -0.58 -11.41 6.39
C CYS A 205 -1.37 -10.87 5.20
N PHE A 206 -2.04 -11.74 4.45
CA PHE A 206 -2.90 -11.30 3.35
C PHE A 206 -4.05 -10.42 3.86
N GLY A 207 -4.71 -10.81 4.96
CA GLY A 207 -5.75 -9.99 5.61
C GLY A 207 -5.23 -8.59 5.96
N ARG A 208 -4.07 -8.52 6.61
CA ARG A 208 -3.42 -7.24 6.95
C ARG A 208 -3.05 -6.40 5.73
N ILE A 209 -2.64 -7.03 4.61
CA ILE A 209 -2.38 -6.34 3.35
C ILE A 209 -3.67 -5.78 2.75
N MET A 210 -4.77 -6.53 2.79
CA MET A 210 -6.08 -6.05 2.33
C MET A 210 -6.58 -4.85 3.15
N ASP A 211 -6.28 -4.81 4.45
CA ASP A 211 -6.62 -3.70 5.34
C ASP A 211 -5.90 -2.38 4.98
N LEU A 212 -4.79 -2.45 4.22
CA LEU A 212 -4.13 -1.25 3.68
C LEU A 212 -4.97 -0.51 2.63
N GLY A 213 -6.01 -1.14 2.08
CA GLY A 213 -6.86 -0.56 1.04
C GLY A 213 -6.14 -0.33 -0.29
N LYS A 214 -5.03 -1.03 -0.54
CA LYS A 214 -4.25 -0.96 -1.78
C LYS A 214 -4.74 -2.01 -2.77
N PRO A 215 -4.61 -1.77 -4.09
CA PRO A 215 -4.82 -2.81 -5.09
C PRO A 215 -3.87 -4.00 -4.86
N VAL A 216 -4.41 -5.22 -4.86
CA VAL A 216 -3.63 -6.45 -4.67
C VAL A 216 -3.92 -7.43 -5.80
N ILE A 217 -2.88 -7.98 -6.40
CA ILE A 217 -2.97 -9.10 -7.34
C ILE A 217 -2.31 -10.30 -6.70
N CYS A 218 -3.07 -11.40 -6.52
CA CYS A 218 -2.52 -12.66 -6.04
C CYS A 218 -1.92 -13.45 -7.20
N ILE A 219 -0.66 -13.84 -7.05
CA ILE A 219 0.08 -14.64 -8.03
C ILE A 219 0.41 -16.00 -7.41
N MET A 220 -0.11 -17.07 -8.00
CA MET A 220 0.25 -18.42 -7.60
C MET A 220 1.46 -18.90 -8.42
N ASN A 221 2.58 -19.07 -7.74
CA ASN A 221 3.80 -19.63 -8.32
C ASN A 221 3.78 -21.18 -8.22
N VAL A 222 3.57 -21.84 -9.35
CA VAL A 222 3.57 -23.31 -9.45
C VAL A 222 4.99 -23.79 -9.69
N LYS A 223 5.64 -24.33 -8.64
CA LYS A 223 7.05 -24.75 -8.68
C LYS A 223 7.27 -26.14 -9.25
N ALA A 224 6.28 -27.02 -9.14
CA ALA A 224 6.35 -28.38 -9.63
C ALA A 224 5.37 -28.61 -10.77
N SER A 225 5.75 -29.48 -11.73
CA SER A 225 4.76 -30.09 -12.61
C SER A 225 3.70 -30.71 -11.68
N ALA A 226 2.45 -30.30 -11.80
CA ALA A 226 1.38 -30.78 -10.93
C ALA A 226 1.48 -32.31 -10.83
N PRO A 227 1.60 -32.91 -9.63
CA PRO A 227 1.61 -34.36 -9.50
C PRO A 227 0.38 -34.91 -10.21
N GLU A 228 0.53 -36.02 -10.95
CA GLU A 228 -0.60 -36.68 -11.57
C GLU A 228 -1.71 -36.85 -10.54
N GLY A 229 -2.86 -36.16 -10.73
CA GLY A 229 -4.03 -36.21 -9.85
C GLY A 229 -4.39 -34.95 -9.07
N LYS A 230 -3.49 -33.97 -8.87
CA LYS A 230 -3.89 -32.66 -8.32
C LYS A 230 -4.06 -31.66 -9.47
N SER A 231 -5.28 -31.43 -9.88
CA SER A 231 -5.53 -30.38 -10.88
C SER A 231 -5.31 -28.99 -10.25
N ILE A 232 -4.80 -28.05 -11.03
CA ILE A 232 -4.69 -26.63 -10.66
C ILE A 232 -6.00 -26.11 -10.05
N LYS A 233 -7.16 -26.60 -10.54
CA LYS A 233 -8.50 -26.30 -9.99
C LYS A 233 -8.68 -26.67 -8.52
N LEU A 234 -8.07 -27.79 -8.05
CA LEU A 234 -8.14 -28.16 -6.64
C LEU A 234 -7.29 -27.25 -5.78
N LEU A 235 -6.09 -26.90 -6.26
CA LEU A 235 -5.19 -25.95 -5.58
C LEU A 235 -5.84 -24.57 -5.48
N THR A 236 -6.40 -24.05 -6.57
CA THR A 236 -7.12 -22.77 -6.59
C THR A 236 -8.28 -22.78 -5.59
N ARG A 237 -9.08 -23.83 -5.56
CA ARG A 237 -10.21 -23.98 -4.63
C ARG A 237 -9.78 -24.08 -3.16
N ASP A 238 -8.64 -24.71 -2.87
CA ASP A 238 -8.10 -24.77 -1.51
C ASP A 238 -7.53 -23.43 -1.05
N ILE A 239 -7.00 -22.65 -1.96
CA ILE A 239 -6.56 -21.27 -1.74
C ILE A 239 -7.77 -20.37 -1.48
N GLU A 240 -8.79 -20.36 -2.36
CA GLU A 240 -10.02 -19.56 -2.23
C GLU A 240 -10.79 -19.82 -0.92
N LYS A 241 -10.60 -20.97 -0.29
CA LYS A 241 -11.22 -21.27 1.01
C LYS A 241 -10.45 -20.72 2.19
N ARG A 242 -9.19 -20.37 2.01
CA ARG A 242 -8.30 -19.92 3.10
C ARG A 242 -8.01 -18.43 3.06
N PHE A 243 -8.17 -17.82 1.90
CA PHE A 243 -8.09 -16.40 1.64
C PHE A 243 -9.47 -15.85 1.24
#